data_8738277952ca2acb992d0c588f344932
#
_entry.id   8738277952ca2acb992d0c588f344932
#
_cell.length_a   1.000
_cell.length_b   1.000
_cell.length_c   1.000
_cell.angle_alpha   90.00
_cell.angle_beta   90.00
_cell.angle_gamma   90.00
#
_symmetry.space_group_name_H-M   'P 1'
#
loop_
_entity.id
_entity.type
_entity.pdbx_description
1 polymer ?
#
loop_
_entity_poly.entity_id
_entity_poly.type
_entity_poly.pdbx_seq_one_letter_code
_entity_poly.pdbx_strand_id
1 'polypeptide(L)'
;MKRREFLRTSLTVSTLAGLSAASLKVNAAEAGSANREYYELRVYRLKAGAKSDALDSYLETAAIPAWNRLGIKPVGAFTEREGKEAPAIYVLIPYPSLSAFSEAVAKLLTDPELQKAGAAYLQSPKENPGFDRIDSWLMLAFAGIPKLEQPAYSRDRKPRMFELRTYESHSEVKALKKVEMFNSGEIDVMRETGLGPIFFGQALIGPNLPHLTYMLSAEDQEAHEKHWNVFGKHPTWNKMKDDPQYADTVSKIVKHFLVPTSYSQI
;
A
#
# COMPACT_ATOMS: atom_id res chain seq x y z
N MET A 1 -17.10 39.20 -49.34
CA MET A 1 -18.14 40.10 -48.82
C MET A 1 -18.79 39.48 -47.60
N LYS A 2 -18.68 40.18 -46.47
CA LYS A 2 -19.47 40.17 -45.25
C LYS A 2 -19.81 38.83 -44.55
N ARG A 3 -18.90 38.44 -43.64
CA ARG A 3 -19.18 37.85 -42.34
C ARG A 3 -19.98 38.92 -41.53
N ARG A 4 -21.21 38.61 -41.17
CA ARG A 4 -22.03 39.24 -40.10
C ARG A 4 -23.50 39.09 -40.48
N GLU A 5 -24.09 37.95 -40.02
CA GLU A 5 -25.52 37.79 -39.82
C GLU A 5 -25.86 36.35 -39.43
N PHE A 6 -25.40 35.97 -38.23
CA PHE A 6 -25.91 34.75 -37.61
C PHE A 6 -25.97 34.89 -36.09
N LEU A 7 -26.46 35.99 -35.63
CA LEU A 7 -26.77 36.21 -34.22
C LEU A 7 -27.96 37.21 -34.13
N ARG A 8 -29.17 36.73 -34.32
CA ARG A 8 -30.39 37.33 -33.78
C ARG A 8 -31.62 36.49 -34.21
N THR A 9 -32.40 36.14 -33.19
CA THR A 9 -33.71 35.46 -33.19
C THR A 9 -33.56 33.99 -32.72
N SER A 10 -34.06 33.53 -31.56
CA SER A 10 -35.32 33.93 -30.89
C SER A 10 -35.26 33.52 -29.42
N LEU A 11 -35.56 34.42 -28.52
CA LEU A 11 -36.20 34.07 -27.25
C LEU A 11 -37.64 33.68 -27.54
N THR A 12 -38.02 32.47 -27.20
CA THR A 12 -39.41 32.12 -26.88
C THR A 12 -39.43 31.33 -25.59
N VAL A 13 -40.08 31.91 -24.63
CA VAL A 13 -40.44 31.34 -23.33
C VAL A 13 -41.50 30.25 -23.60
N SER A 14 -41.29 29.06 -23.06
CA SER A 14 -42.35 28.10 -22.83
C SER A 14 -42.06 27.25 -21.58
N THR A 15 -42.72 27.62 -20.53
CA THR A 15 -43.40 26.86 -19.46
C THR A 15 -42.83 25.53 -19.01
N LEU A 16 -42.61 25.54 -17.72
CA LEU A 16 -42.43 24.43 -16.76
C LEU A 16 -43.23 23.17 -17.11
N ALA A 17 -42.54 22.05 -17.19
CA ALA A 17 -43.07 20.74 -16.75
C ALA A 17 -41.91 19.89 -16.23
N GLY A 18 -41.92 19.59 -14.95
CA GLY A 18 -41.36 18.51 -14.16
C GLY A 18 -40.23 17.67 -14.75
N LEU A 19 -38.99 18.08 -14.55
CA LEU A 19 -37.87 17.15 -14.50
C LEU A 19 -37.53 16.93 -13.01
N SER A 20 -38.13 15.87 -12.45
CA SER A 20 -37.69 15.30 -11.21
C SER A 20 -36.18 15.07 -11.32
N ALA A 21 -35.40 15.84 -10.54
CA ALA A 21 -33.99 15.60 -10.38
C ALA A 21 -33.80 14.18 -9.83
N ALA A 22 -33.49 13.25 -10.72
CA ALA A 22 -32.76 12.06 -10.34
C ALA A 22 -31.38 12.57 -9.90
N SER A 23 -31.27 12.92 -8.63
CA SER A 23 -29.99 13.10 -7.95
C SER A 23 -29.29 11.75 -8.02
N LEU A 24 -28.50 11.57 -9.05
CA LEU A 24 -27.56 10.48 -9.15
C LEU A 24 -26.77 10.48 -7.84
N LYS A 25 -26.91 9.41 -7.06
CA LYS A 25 -26.14 9.14 -5.85
C LYS A 25 -24.67 8.93 -6.23
N VAL A 26 -23.97 10.00 -6.56
CA VAL A 26 -22.51 10.03 -6.71
C VAL A 26 -21.82 10.06 -5.34
N ASN A 27 -22.59 10.30 -4.26
CA ASN A 27 -22.02 10.53 -2.91
C ASN A 27 -21.54 9.29 -2.15
N ALA A 28 -21.75 8.07 -2.61
CA ALA A 28 -21.29 6.88 -1.87
C ALA A 28 -19.81 6.53 -2.14
N ALA A 29 -19.30 6.87 -3.34
CA ALA A 29 -17.91 6.60 -3.71
C ALA A 29 -16.95 7.64 -3.10
N GLU A 30 -17.35 8.91 -2.99
CA GLU A 30 -16.51 9.96 -2.41
C GLU A 30 -16.43 9.86 -0.87
N ALA A 31 -17.51 9.50 -0.19
CA ALA A 31 -17.50 9.27 1.26
C ALA A 31 -16.63 8.06 1.66
N GLY A 32 -16.49 7.06 0.78
CA GLY A 32 -15.65 5.89 1.00
C GLY A 32 -14.14 6.15 0.83
N SER A 33 -13.73 7.17 0.08
CA SER A 33 -12.32 7.50 -0.15
C SER A 33 -11.74 8.44 0.91
N ALA A 34 -12.56 9.30 1.51
CA ALA A 34 -12.15 10.37 2.41
C ALA A 34 -11.49 9.90 3.72
N ASN A 35 -11.53 8.60 4.05
CA ASN A 35 -10.98 8.06 5.31
C ASN A 35 -9.98 6.92 5.09
N ARG A 36 -9.56 6.65 3.85
CA ARG A 36 -8.60 5.58 3.53
C ARG A 36 -7.18 6.14 3.46
N GLU A 37 -6.24 5.41 4.05
CA GLU A 37 -4.82 5.71 3.92
C GLU A 37 -4.29 5.41 2.52
N TYR A 38 -3.19 6.07 2.19
CA TYR A 38 -2.34 5.73 1.06
C TYR A 38 -1.05 5.11 1.59
N TYR A 39 -0.58 4.07 0.95
CA TYR A 39 0.64 3.40 1.33
C TYR A 39 1.69 3.59 0.25
N GLU A 40 2.88 4.01 0.66
CA GLU A 40 4.06 3.84 -0.17
C GLU A 40 4.84 2.64 0.35
N LEU A 41 5.06 1.67 -0.53
CA LEU A 41 5.99 0.59 -0.29
C LEU A 41 7.25 0.87 -1.10
N ARG A 42 8.36 1.19 -0.41
CA ARG A 42 9.69 1.34 -1.02
C ARG A 42 10.51 0.08 -0.80
N VAL A 43 11.15 -0.38 -1.85
CA VAL A 43 12.10 -1.48 -1.78
C VAL A 43 13.47 -0.96 -2.19
N TYR A 44 14.34 -0.82 -1.22
CA TYR A 44 15.74 -0.46 -1.44
C TYR A 44 16.51 -1.73 -1.76
N ARG A 45 16.91 -1.90 -3.02
CA ARG A 45 17.72 -3.02 -3.46
C ARG A 45 19.19 -2.68 -3.33
N LEU A 46 19.96 -3.55 -2.72
CA LEU A 46 21.39 -3.42 -2.60
C LEU A 46 22.09 -4.32 -3.64
N LYS A 47 23.33 -3.99 -3.96
CA LYS A 47 24.17 -4.86 -4.81
C LYS A 47 24.45 -6.18 -4.09
N ALA A 48 24.70 -7.23 -4.85
CA ALA A 48 25.13 -8.51 -4.29
C ALA A 48 26.36 -8.33 -3.40
N GLY A 49 26.31 -8.90 -2.19
CA GLY A 49 27.38 -8.78 -1.18
C GLY A 49 27.51 -7.42 -0.49
N ALA A 50 26.68 -6.42 -0.85
CA ALA A 50 26.71 -5.13 -0.17
C ALA A 50 26.13 -5.22 1.25
N LYS A 51 26.71 -4.41 2.16
CA LYS A 51 26.16 -4.22 3.51
C LYS A 51 25.11 -3.11 3.51
N SER A 52 24.14 -3.23 4.39
CA SER A 52 23.05 -2.26 4.54
C SER A 52 23.32 -1.15 5.57
N ASP A 53 24.47 -1.19 6.26
CA ASP A 53 24.77 -0.35 7.46
C ASP A 53 24.46 1.14 7.24
N ALA A 54 24.86 1.71 6.10
CA ALA A 54 24.61 3.13 5.80
C ALA A 54 23.11 3.43 5.57
N LEU A 55 22.40 2.51 4.91
CA LEU A 55 20.97 2.63 4.68
C LEU A 55 20.18 2.38 5.97
N ASP A 56 20.57 1.39 6.77
CA ASP A 56 19.97 1.13 8.09
C ASP A 56 20.11 2.35 9.00
N SER A 57 21.32 2.90 9.11
CA SER A 57 21.58 4.12 9.88
C SER A 57 20.73 5.30 9.37
N TYR A 58 20.64 5.49 8.06
CA TYR A 58 19.80 6.54 7.46
C TYR A 58 18.32 6.36 7.80
N LEU A 59 17.80 5.16 7.67
CA LEU A 59 16.40 4.87 7.98
C LEU A 59 16.12 5.07 9.47
N GLU A 60 16.97 4.56 10.34
CA GLU A 60 16.82 4.62 11.80
C GLU A 60 16.94 6.04 12.35
N THR A 61 18.00 6.77 11.96
CA THR A 61 18.36 8.03 12.62
C THR A 61 17.89 9.29 11.89
N ALA A 62 17.48 9.17 10.61
CA ALA A 62 17.12 10.32 9.79
C ALA A 62 15.72 10.19 9.17
N ALA A 63 15.47 9.19 8.33
CA ALA A 63 14.25 9.15 7.52
C ALA A 63 12.99 8.85 8.36
N ILE A 64 12.99 7.81 9.18
CA ILE A 64 11.83 7.47 10.02
C ILE A 64 11.52 8.59 11.02
N PRO A 65 12.50 9.17 11.75
CA PRO A 65 12.25 10.37 12.57
C PRO A 65 11.67 11.54 11.79
N ALA A 66 12.11 11.78 10.56
CA ALA A 66 11.58 12.87 9.73
C ALA A 66 10.12 12.62 9.31
N TRP A 67 9.76 11.41 8.87
CA TRP A 67 8.35 11.05 8.63
C TRP A 67 7.51 11.22 9.90
N ASN A 68 8.01 10.80 11.05
CA ASN A 68 7.30 10.92 12.33
C ASN A 68 7.04 12.39 12.71
N ARG A 69 7.99 13.31 12.45
CA ARG A 69 7.77 14.77 12.64
C ARG A 69 6.63 15.32 11.78
N LEU A 70 6.40 14.71 10.61
CA LEU A 70 5.26 15.05 9.74
C LEU A 70 3.95 14.33 10.14
N GLY A 71 3.95 13.57 11.24
CA GLY A 71 2.79 12.80 11.69
C GLY A 71 2.59 11.49 10.94
N ILE A 72 3.52 11.09 10.07
CA ILE A 72 3.45 9.87 9.27
C ILE A 72 4.07 8.73 10.10
N LYS A 73 3.20 7.92 10.66
CA LYS A 73 3.55 6.79 11.55
C LYS A 73 2.36 5.84 11.75
N PRO A 74 2.63 4.51 12.04
CA PRO A 74 3.94 3.89 12.16
C PRO A 74 4.57 3.59 10.80
N VAL A 75 5.88 3.74 10.67
CA VAL A 75 6.65 3.35 9.48
C VAL A 75 7.26 1.97 9.72
N GLY A 76 6.95 1.02 8.83
CA GLY A 76 7.53 -0.33 8.87
C GLY A 76 8.83 -0.39 8.08
N ALA A 77 9.84 -1.07 8.62
CA ALA A 77 11.07 -1.39 7.91
C ALA A 77 11.41 -2.86 8.12
N PHE A 78 11.67 -3.57 7.02
CA PHE A 78 11.79 -5.03 7.05
C PHE A 78 12.92 -5.49 6.13
N THR A 79 13.51 -6.64 6.47
CA THR A 79 14.42 -7.39 5.61
C THR A 79 13.83 -8.75 5.27
N GLU A 80 14.31 -9.40 4.23
CA GLU A 80 13.90 -10.76 3.93
C GLU A 80 14.38 -11.72 5.02
N ARG A 81 13.49 -12.63 5.45
CA ARG A 81 13.78 -13.63 6.47
C ARG A 81 14.90 -14.57 6.06
N GLU A 82 14.88 -15.01 4.82
CA GLU A 82 15.94 -15.79 4.22
C GLU A 82 16.84 -14.82 3.45
N GLY A 83 18.07 -14.65 3.92
CA GLY A 83 19.04 -13.76 3.30
C GLY A 83 19.26 -14.12 1.84
N LYS A 84 19.23 -13.11 0.97
CA LYS A 84 19.56 -13.25 -0.46
C LYS A 84 20.94 -12.69 -0.73
N GLU A 85 21.56 -13.16 -1.80
CA GLU A 85 22.85 -12.65 -2.28
C GLU A 85 22.79 -11.12 -2.52
N ALA A 86 21.66 -10.63 -3.03
CA ALA A 86 21.36 -9.20 -3.18
C ALA A 86 20.29 -8.81 -2.15
N PRO A 87 20.66 -8.24 -0.99
CA PRO A 87 19.73 -7.89 0.05
C PRO A 87 18.81 -6.73 -0.36
N ALA A 88 17.63 -6.68 0.28
CA ALA A 88 16.68 -5.60 0.10
C ALA A 88 16.08 -5.17 1.45
N ILE A 89 15.82 -3.87 1.60
CA ILE A 89 15.07 -3.32 2.72
C ILE A 89 13.72 -2.82 2.20
N TYR A 90 12.65 -3.32 2.79
CA TYR A 90 11.27 -2.96 2.48
C TYR A 90 10.80 -1.92 3.49
N VAL A 91 10.32 -0.78 3.03
CA VAL A 91 9.82 0.30 3.89
C VAL A 91 8.38 0.59 3.55
N LEU A 92 7.48 0.37 4.51
CA LEU A 92 6.05 0.65 4.40
C LEU A 92 5.74 1.97 5.10
N ILE A 93 5.22 2.94 4.36
CA ILE A 93 4.96 4.29 4.82
C ILE A 93 3.46 4.60 4.65
N PRO A 94 2.68 4.76 5.73
CA PRO A 94 1.27 5.11 5.67
C PRO A 94 1.09 6.64 5.61
N TYR A 95 0.34 7.11 4.64
CA TYR A 95 -0.04 8.52 4.51
C TYR A 95 -1.55 8.68 4.72
N PRO A 96 -2.00 9.66 5.51
CA PRO A 96 -3.44 9.88 5.74
C PRO A 96 -4.19 10.37 4.51
N SER A 97 -3.47 10.89 3.50
CA SER A 97 -4.05 11.37 2.23
C SER A 97 -2.99 11.47 1.14
N LEU A 98 -3.43 11.60 -0.11
CA LEU A 98 -2.53 11.84 -1.25
C LEU A 98 -1.81 13.21 -1.14
N SER A 99 -2.46 14.23 -0.58
CA SER A 99 -1.81 15.52 -0.31
C SER A 99 -0.70 15.37 0.74
N ALA A 100 -0.93 14.59 1.81
CA ALA A 100 0.11 14.32 2.80
C ALA A 100 1.33 13.62 2.20
N PHE A 101 1.13 12.69 1.24
CA PHE A 101 2.22 12.08 0.49
C PHE A 101 3.02 13.14 -0.29
N SER A 102 2.37 13.97 -1.10
CA SER A 102 3.06 14.96 -1.93
C SER A 102 3.76 16.04 -1.09
N GLU A 103 3.13 16.48 -0.01
CA GLU A 103 3.73 17.43 0.93
C GLU A 103 4.93 16.86 1.67
N ALA A 104 4.87 15.59 2.08
CA ALA A 104 5.99 14.92 2.75
C ALA A 104 7.21 14.87 1.85
N VAL A 105 7.05 14.52 0.56
CA VAL A 105 8.15 14.50 -0.40
C VAL A 105 8.83 15.87 -0.48
N ALA A 106 8.05 16.95 -0.56
CA ALA A 106 8.60 18.33 -0.64
C ALA A 106 9.30 18.75 0.67
N LYS A 107 8.69 18.46 1.82
CA LYS A 107 9.22 18.84 3.15
C LYS A 107 10.48 18.08 3.51
N LEU A 108 10.55 16.79 3.22
CA LEU A 108 11.73 15.95 3.51
C LEU A 108 12.99 16.41 2.76
N LEU A 109 12.83 16.90 1.52
CA LEU A 109 13.97 17.41 0.74
C LEU A 109 14.65 18.62 1.39
N THR A 110 13.93 19.38 2.19
CA THR A 110 14.41 20.62 2.83
C THR A 110 14.54 20.51 4.35
N ASP A 111 14.28 19.33 4.93
CA ASP A 111 14.39 19.10 6.38
C ASP A 111 15.87 19.11 6.82
N PRO A 112 16.32 20.13 7.62
CA PRO A 112 17.72 20.24 7.98
C PRO A 112 18.19 19.13 8.92
N GLU A 113 17.32 18.56 9.75
CA GLU A 113 17.66 17.45 10.64
C GLU A 113 17.85 16.17 9.82
N LEU A 114 16.96 15.90 8.85
CA LEU A 114 17.14 14.79 7.91
C LEU A 114 18.45 14.93 7.14
N GLN A 115 18.75 16.12 6.60
CA GLN A 115 19.97 16.37 5.83
C GLN A 115 21.22 16.15 6.68
N LYS A 116 21.20 16.61 7.93
CA LYS A 116 22.33 16.46 8.84
C LYS A 116 22.52 15.01 9.28
N ALA A 117 21.48 14.36 9.78
CA ALA A 117 21.56 12.99 10.29
C ALA A 117 21.77 11.96 9.18
N GLY A 118 21.18 12.21 8.00
CA GLY A 118 21.27 11.33 6.84
C GLY A 118 22.46 11.58 5.90
N ALA A 119 23.35 12.53 6.22
CA ALA A 119 24.37 13.02 5.29
C ALA A 119 25.23 11.90 4.68
N ALA A 120 25.64 10.92 5.46
CA ALA A 120 26.46 9.81 4.98
C ALA A 120 25.81 8.99 3.87
N TYR A 121 24.49 8.80 3.94
CA TYR A 121 23.70 8.12 2.91
C TYR A 121 23.35 9.08 1.76
N LEU A 122 22.83 10.27 2.08
CA LEU A 122 22.32 11.22 1.07
C LEU A 122 23.44 11.78 0.18
N GLN A 123 24.67 11.83 0.68
CA GLN A 123 25.84 12.33 -0.04
C GLN A 123 26.80 11.19 -0.43
N SER A 124 26.32 9.94 -0.43
CA SER A 124 27.14 8.79 -0.82
C SER A 124 27.70 8.99 -2.22
N PRO A 125 29.00 8.66 -2.46
CA PRO A 125 29.64 8.87 -3.74
C PRO A 125 29.09 7.91 -4.79
N LYS A 126 29.13 8.32 -6.06
CA LYS A 126 28.66 7.52 -7.21
C LYS A 126 29.30 6.13 -7.27
N GLU A 127 30.52 6.02 -6.83
CA GLU A 127 31.30 4.78 -6.83
C GLU A 127 30.85 3.78 -5.75
N ASN A 128 30.21 4.30 -4.68
CA ASN A 128 29.68 3.51 -3.58
C ASN A 128 28.32 4.06 -3.12
N PRO A 129 27.27 3.93 -3.93
CA PRO A 129 25.94 4.44 -3.60
C PRO A 129 25.33 3.62 -2.45
N GLY A 130 24.45 4.25 -1.66
CA GLY A 130 23.75 3.61 -0.57
C GLY A 130 22.69 2.58 -1.01
N PHE A 131 22.43 2.45 -2.31
CA PHE A 131 21.52 1.48 -2.93
C PHE A 131 21.90 1.24 -4.39
N ASP A 132 21.42 0.15 -4.96
CA ASP A 132 21.50 -0.10 -6.41
C ASP A 132 20.25 0.42 -7.12
N ARG A 133 19.07 0.15 -6.55
CA ARG A 133 17.75 0.54 -7.08
C ARG A 133 16.79 0.81 -5.94
N ILE A 134 15.89 1.77 -6.15
CA ILE A 134 14.69 1.94 -5.33
C ILE A 134 13.48 1.70 -6.22
N ASP A 135 12.69 0.68 -5.89
CA ASP A 135 11.36 0.51 -6.44
C ASP A 135 10.34 1.13 -5.46
N SER A 136 9.32 1.79 -5.97
CA SER A 136 8.27 2.37 -5.15
C SER A 136 6.90 2.13 -5.76
N TRP A 137 5.93 1.77 -4.92
CA TRP A 137 4.52 1.62 -5.25
C TRP A 137 3.70 2.57 -4.39
N LEU A 138 2.81 3.32 -5.01
CA LEU A 138 1.77 4.08 -4.32
C LEU A 138 0.46 3.31 -4.41
N MET A 139 -0.15 3.02 -3.27
CA MET A 139 -1.34 2.19 -3.15
C MET A 139 -2.42 2.92 -2.35
N LEU A 140 -3.69 2.64 -2.68
CA LEU A 140 -4.85 3.08 -1.90
C LEU A 140 -5.31 1.92 -1.01
N ALA A 141 -5.47 2.18 0.29
CA ALA A 141 -6.00 1.21 1.25
C ALA A 141 -7.35 0.64 0.79
N PHE A 142 -7.63 -0.63 1.10
CA PHE A 142 -8.93 -1.24 0.85
C PHE A 142 -10.02 -0.65 1.77
N ALA A 143 -11.27 -0.68 1.31
CA ALA A 143 -12.39 -0.19 2.12
C ALA A 143 -12.61 -1.03 3.40
N GLY A 144 -12.38 -2.35 3.33
CA GLY A 144 -12.52 -3.27 4.46
C GLY A 144 -11.39 -3.18 5.50
N ILE A 145 -10.28 -2.51 5.14
CA ILE A 145 -9.16 -2.19 6.03
C ILE A 145 -8.58 -0.82 5.63
N PRO A 146 -9.29 0.27 5.96
CA PRO A 146 -8.98 1.61 5.45
C PRO A 146 -7.72 2.22 6.05
N LYS A 147 -7.20 1.63 7.12
CA LYS A 147 -5.99 2.07 7.83
C LYS A 147 -5.13 0.88 8.19
N LEU A 148 -3.84 1.13 8.37
CA LEU A 148 -2.90 0.14 8.86
C LEU A 148 -3.31 -0.37 10.25
N GLU A 149 -3.34 -1.69 10.40
CA GLU A 149 -3.63 -2.38 11.67
C GLU A 149 -2.35 -3.04 12.21
N GLN A 150 -2.21 -3.06 13.54
CA GLN A 150 -1.12 -3.77 14.20
C GLN A 150 -1.70 -4.77 15.22
N PRO A 151 -1.49 -6.08 15.04
CA PRO A 151 -1.80 -7.08 16.05
C PRO A 151 -1.08 -6.78 17.39
N ALA A 152 -1.65 -7.27 18.49
CA ALA A 152 -1.12 -7.00 19.84
C ALA A 152 0.37 -7.39 19.95
N TYR A 153 0.74 -8.59 19.51
CA TYR A 153 2.14 -9.06 19.55
C TYR A 153 3.08 -8.17 18.72
N SER A 154 2.60 -7.58 17.63
CA SER A 154 3.38 -6.63 16.82
C SER A 154 3.61 -5.33 17.57
N ARG A 155 2.59 -4.79 18.23
CA ARG A 155 2.68 -3.59 19.08
C ARG A 155 3.62 -3.79 20.26
N ASP A 156 3.57 -4.98 20.87
CA ASP A 156 4.42 -5.35 22.01
C ASP A 156 5.87 -5.69 21.60
N ARG A 157 6.19 -5.59 20.30
CA ARG A 157 7.52 -5.93 19.74
C ARG A 157 7.99 -7.35 20.07
N LYS A 158 7.07 -8.28 20.25
CA LYS A 158 7.40 -9.71 20.40
C LYS A 158 7.98 -10.27 19.12
N PRO A 159 8.65 -11.43 19.16
CA PRO A 159 9.07 -12.13 17.96
C PRO A 159 7.90 -12.26 16.98
N ARG A 160 8.13 -11.93 15.72
CA ARG A 160 7.11 -11.92 14.68
C ARG A 160 7.73 -11.97 13.29
N MET A 161 6.93 -12.44 12.36
CA MET A 161 7.25 -12.43 10.95
C MET A 161 6.11 -11.82 10.14
N PHE A 162 6.40 -11.44 8.92
CA PHE A 162 5.43 -10.87 7.99
C PHE A 162 5.47 -11.62 6.67
N GLU A 163 4.30 -11.81 6.06
CA GLU A 163 4.18 -12.25 4.67
C GLU A 163 3.66 -11.08 3.84
N LEU A 164 4.49 -10.55 2.95
CA LEU A 164 4.11 -9.57 1.94
C LEU A 164 3.70 -10.32 0.67
N ARG A 165 2.47 -10.11 0.20
CA ARG A 165 1.93 -10.76 -0.99
C ARG A 165 1.48 -9.74 -2.00
N THR A 166 1.91 -9.92 -3.25
CA THR A 166 1.42 -9.15 -4.40
C THR A 166 0.67 -10.07 -5.34
N TYR A 167 -0.55 -9.70 -5.70
CA TYR A 167 -1.40 -10.38 -6.67
C TYR A 167 -1.50 -9.55 -7.93
N GLU A 168 -0.80 -9.98 -8.97
CA GLU A 168 -0.88 -9.39 -10.30
C GLU A 168 -2.12 -9.96 -11.03
N SER A 169 -2.80 -9.12 -11.79
CA SER A 169 -3.95 -9.51 -12.61
C SER A 169 -3.67 -9.20 -14.08
N HIS A 170 -4.32 -9.94 -14.97
CA HIS A 170 -4.14 -9.76 -16.42
C HIS A 170 -4.98 -8.61 -17.00
N SER A 171 -5.82 -7.96 -16.19
CA SER A 171 -6.56 -6.76 -16.56
C SER A 171 -7.01 -5.97 -15.33
N GLU A 172 -7.29 -4.66 -15.53
CA GLU A 172 -7.75 -3.77 -14.46
C GLU A 172 -9.10 -4.22 -13.87
N VAL A 173 -10.00 -4.72 -14.71
CA VAL A 173 -11.30 -5.24 -14.26
C VAL A 173 -11.12 -6.44 -13.33
N LYS A 174 -10.21 -7.35 -13.66
CA LYS A 174 -9.93 -8.53 -12.83
C LYS A 174 -9.22 -8.13 -11.52
N ALA A 175 -8.33 -7.15 -11.56
CA ALA A 175 -7.72 -6.60 -10.35
C ALA A 175 -8.77 -5.99 -9.42
N LEU A 176 -9.70 -5.18 -9.95
CA LEU A 176 -10.81 -4.60 -9.17
C LEU A 176 -11.74 -5.67 -8.62
N LYS A 177 -12.00 -6.75 -9.37
CA LYS A 177 -12.81 -7.89 -8.87
C LYS A 177 -12.11 -8.61 -7.72
N LYS A 178 -10.77 -8.74 -7.74
CA LYS A 178 -10.05 -9.32 -6.60
C LYS A 178 -10.10 -8.39 -5.38
N VAL A 179 -10.00 -7.08 -5.56
CA VAL A 179 -10.19 -6.09 -4.47
C VAL A 179 -11.61 -6.19 -3.89
N GLU A 180 -12.63 -6.31 -4.74
CA GLU A 180 -14.01 -6.52 -4.31
C GLU A 180 -14.16 -7.80 -3.48
N MET A 181 -13.58 -8.92 -3.91
CA MET A 181 -13.59 -10.19 -3.18
C MET A 181 -13.02 -10.03 -1.76
N PHE A 182 -11.88 -9.37 -1.62
CA PHE A 182 -11.30 -9.07 -0.31
C PHE A 182 -12.24 -8.25 0.57
N ASN A 183 -12.82 -7.18 0.02
CA ASN A 183 -13.74 -6.31 0.76
C ASN A 183 -15.10 -6.96 1.08
N SER A 184 -15.47 -8.03 0.37
CA SER A 184 -16.75 -8.74 0.54
C SER A 184 -16.71 -9.85 1.60
N GLY A 185 -15.59 -9.98 2.33
CA GLY A 185 -15.48 -10.93 3.45
C GLY A 185 -14.17 -11.68 3.55
N GLU A 186 -13.29 -11.72 2.53
CA GLU A 186 -12.01 -12.44 2.62
C GLU A 186 -11.13 -11.87 3.76
N ILE A 187 -11.12 -10.54 3.96
CA ILE A 187 -10.38 -9.89 5.05
C ILE A 187 -10.93 -10.31 6.43
N ASP A 188 -12.24 -10.42 6.56
CA ASP A 188 -12.87 -10.83 7.83
C ASP A 188 -12.53 -12.29 8.14
N VAL A 189 -12.59 -13.18 7.15
CA VAL A 189 -12.13 -14.56 7.29
C VAL A 189 -10.65 -14.62 7.71
N MET A 190 -9.79 -13.76 7.17
CA MET A 190 -8.39 -13.69 7.60
C MET A 190 -8.26 -13.32 9.08
N ARG A 191 -9.02 -12.34 9.56
CA ARG A 191 -9.04 -11.96 10.98
C ARG A 191 -9.54 -13.10 11.87
N GLU A 192 -10.66 -13.73 11.51
CA GLU A 192 -11.27 -14.85 12.24
C GLU A 192 -10.34 -16.06 12.34
N THR A 193 -9.49 -16.28 11.36
CA THR A 193 -8.58 -17.43 11.30
C THR A 193 -7.18 -17.15 11.86
N GLY A 194 -6.96 -15.94 12.39
CA GLY A 194 -5.71 -15.54 13.04
C GLY A 194 -4.62 -15.06 12.07
N LEU A 195 -4.89 -15.00 10.77
CA LEU A 195 -4.02 -14.29 9.84
C LEU A 195 -4.07 -12.81 10.18
N GLY A 196 -2.98 -12.26 10.73
CA GLY A 196 -2.93 -10.90 11.26
C GLY A 196 -2.78 -9.83 10.18
N PRO A 197 -3.87 -9.24 9.67
CA PRO A 197 -3.79 -8.19 8.66
C PRO A 197 -3.00 -6.98 9.15
N ILE A 198 -2.12 -6.44 8.31
CA ILE A 198 -1.38 -5.19 8.55
C ILE A 198 -1.91 -4.10 7.63
N PHE A 199 -1.89 -4.32 6.32
CA PHE A 199 -2.44 -3.43 5.32
C PHE A 199 -2.86 -4.19 4.07
N PHE A 200 -3.79 -3.62 3.31
CA PHE A 200 -4.18 -4.05 1.97
C PHE A 200 -4.27 -2.83 1.08
N GLY A 201 -3.54 -2.85 -0.03
CA GLY A 201 -3.44 -1.72 -0.94
C GLY A 201 -3.67 -2.11 -2.40
N GLN A 202 -4.54 -1.36 -3.08
CA GLN A 202 -4.67 -1.39 -4.53
C GLN A 202 -3.57 -0.48 -5.12
N ALA A 203 -2.72 -1.02 -5.97
CA ALA A 203 -1.68 -0.23 -6.61
C ALA A 203 -2.29 0.79 -7.58
N LEU A 204 -1.89 2.06 -7.40
CA LEU A 204 -2.25 3.18 -8.27
C LEU A 204 -1.11 3.51 -9.22
N ILE A 205 0.13 3.47 -8.73
CA ILE A 205 1.35 3.79 -9.46
C ILE A 205 2.44 2.82 -9.00
N GLY A 206 3.27 2.37 -9.93
CA GLY A 206 4.40 1.50 -9.67
C GLY A 206 4.62 0.48 -10.80
N PRO A 207 5.63 -0.36 -10.69
CA PRO A 207 5.86 -1.44 -11.63
C PRO A 207 4.81 -2.55 -11.53
N ASN A 208 4.65 -3.32 -12.62
CA ASN A 208 3.82 -4.54 -12.69
C ASN A 208 2.31 -4.32 -12.46
N LEU A 209 1.76 -3.18 -12.89
CA LEU A 209 0.31 -2.93 -12.84
C LEU A 209 -0.44 -3.80 -13.87
N PRO A 210 -1.71 -4.16 -13.61
CA PRO A 210 -2.47 -3.89 -12.38
C PRO A 210 -2.24 -4.97 -11.32
N HIS A 211 -2.11 -4.54 -10.07
CA HIS A 211 -1.95 -5.47 -8.94
C HIS A 211 -2.50 -4.89 -7.63
N LEU A 212 -2.66 -5.74 -6.65
CA LEU A 212 -2.83 -5.39 -5.25
C LEU A 212 -1.68 -5.97 -4.43
N THR A 213 -1.37 -5.34 -3.30
CA THR A 213 -0.37 -5.84 -2.34
C THR A 213 -0.92 -5.76 -0.93
N TYR A 214 -0.65 -6.77 -0.13
CA TYR A 214 -1.05 -6.81 1.26
C TYR A 214 0.02 -7.47 2.14
N MET A 215 -0.06 -7.23 3.43
CA MET A 215 0.83 -7.80 4.42
C MET A 215 0.05 -8.44 5.55
N LEU A 216 0.44 -9.64 5.89
CA LEU A 216 -0.04 -10.39 7.05
C LEU A 216 1.11 -10.57 8.04
N SER A 217 0.78 -10.78 9.31
CA SER A 217 1.77 -11.06 10.35
C SER A 217 1.38 -12.30 11.15
N ALA A 218 2.40 -12.96 11.71
CA ALA A 218 2.26 -14.05 12.66
C ALA A 218 3.40 -13.99 13.67
N GLU A 219 3.24 -14.67 14.80
CA GLU A 219 4.27 -14.79 15.82
C GLU A 219 5.52 -15.51 15.28
N ASP A 220 5.30 -16.56 14.50
CA ASP A 220 6.33 -17.39 13.87
C ASP A 220 5.79 -18.16 12.65
N GLN A 221 6.62 -18.99 12.04
CA GLN A 221 6.29 -19.77 10.86
C GLN A 221 5.21 -20.82 11.15
N GLU A 222 5.26 -21.48 12.30
CA GLU A 222 4.30 -22.55 12.66
C GLU A 222 2.91 -21.95 12.84
N ALA A 223 2.79 -20.84 13.56
CA ALA A 223 1.54 -20.10 13.71
C ALA A 223 1.00 -19.64 12.34
N HIS A 224 1.87 -19.10 11.48
CA HIS A 224 1.51 -18.67 10.13
C HIS A 224 0.91 -19.80 9.29
N GLU A 225 1.57 -20.96 9.23
CA GLU A 225 1.11 -22.13 8.48
C GLU A 225 -0.20 -22.69 9.03
N LYS A 226 -0.34 -22.72 10.36
CA LYS A 226 -1.58 -23.12 11.05
C LYS A 226 -2.74 -22.20 10.68
N HIS A 227 -2.55 -20.88 10.70
CA HIS A 227 -3.57 -19.91 10.36
C HIS A 227 -4.01 -20.03 8.89
N TRP A 228 -3.06 -20.21 7.96
CA TRP A 228 -3.39 -20.47 6.55
C TRP A 228 -4.16 -21.79 6.35
N ASN A 229 -3.85 -22.84 7.13
CA ASN A 229 -4.58 -24.11 7.08
C ASN A 229 -6.03 -23.91 7.54
N VAL A 230 -6.25 -23.15 8.61
CA VAL A 230 -7.60 -22.83 9.10
C VAL A 230 -8.36 -21.98 8.08
N PHE A 231 -7.72 -20.95 7.51
CA PHE A 231 -8.29 -20.11 6.45
C PHE A 231 -8.73 -20.95 5.25
N GLY A 232 -7.87 -21.84 4.75
CA GLY A 232 -8.17 -22.67 3.58
C GLY A 232 -9.37 -23.62 3.76
N LYS A 233 -9.75 -23.91 5.02
CA LYS A 233 -10.90 -24.76 5.36
C LYS A 233 -12.15 -23.94 5.73
N HIS A 234 -12.05 -22.62 5.80
CA HIS A 234 -13.14 -21.78 6.25
C HIS A 234 -14.32 -21.82 5.25
N PRO A 235 -15.57 -22.06 5.69
CA PRO A 235 -16.72 -22.21 4.80
C PRO A 235 -16.96 -21.00 3.90
N THR A 236 -16.87 -19.78 4.46
CA THR A 236 -17.03 -18.53 3.71
C THR A 236 -15.96 -18.41 2.62
N TRP A 237 -14.70 -18.69 2.94
CA TRP A 237 -13.62 -18.71 1.93
C TRP A 237 -13.92 -19.71 0.82
N ASN A 238 -14.30 -20.94 1.16
CA ASN A 238 -14.59 -21.98 0.19
C ASN A 238 -15.75 -21.58 -0.76
N LYS A 239 -16.79 -20.91 -0.23
CA LYS A 239 -17.87 -20.38 -1.05
C LYS A 239 -17.39 -19.25 -1.97
N MET A 240 -16.56 -18.34 -1.47
CA MET A 240 -16.07 -17.20 -2.24
C MET A 240 -15.10 -17.61 -3.35
N LYS A 241 -14.15 -18.50 -3.06
CA LYS A 241 -13.14 -18.92 -4.06
C LYS A 241 -13.75 -19.69 -5.24
N ASP A 242 -14.89 -20.36 -5.01
CA ASP A 242 -15.60 -21.16 -6.01
C ASP A 242 -16.69 -20.34 -6.74
N ASP A 243 -16.88 -19.06 -6.37
CA ASP A 243 -17.83 -18.17 -7.03
C ASP A 243 -17.30 -17.74 -8.42
N PRO A 244 -18.02 -18.03 -9.51
CA PRO A 244 -17.58 -17.71 -10.87
C PRO A 244 -17.27 -16.23 -11.12
N GLN A 245 -17.88 -15.30 -10.36
CA GLN A 245 -17.60 -13.87 -10.51
C GLN A 245 -16.16 -13.51 -10.18
N TYR A 246 -15.48 -14.30 -9.31
CA TYR A 246 -14.09 -14.09 -8.90
C TYR A 246 -13.10 -14.98 -9.67
N ALA A 247 -13.56 -15.74 -10.64
CA ALA A 247 -12.67 -16.57 -11.45
C ALA A 247 -11.64 -15.74 -12.22
N ASP A 248 -10.42 -16.27 -12.31
CA ASP A 248 -9.30 -15.70 -13.08
C ASP A 248 -8.90 -14.27 -12.66
N THR A 249 -9.15 -13.90 -11.40
CA THR A 249 -8.82 -12.57 -10.89
C THR A 249 -7.33 -12.37 -10.58
N VAL A 250 -6.56 -13.44 -10.48
CA VAL A 250 -5.12 -13.41 -10.17
C VAL A 250 -4.36 -14.22 -11.22
N SER A 251 -3.41 -13.60 -11.90
CA SER A 251 -2.53 -14.25 -12.89
C SER A 251 -1.19 -14.68 -12.30
N LYS A 252 -0.69 -13.98 -11.28
CA LYS A 252 0.57 -14.28 -10.61
C LYS A 252 0.56 -13.85 -9.16
N ILE A 253 1.16 -14.66 -8.30
CA ILE A 253 1.35 -14.36 -6.88
C ILE A 253 2.85 -14.27 -6.61
N VAL A 254 3.28 -13.12 -6.06
CA VAL A 254 4.63 -12.93 -5.53
C VAL A 254 4.54 -12.87 -4.01
N LYS A 255 5.45 -13.58 -3.33
CA LYS A 255 5.51 -13.64 -1.86
C LYS A 255 6.90 -13.35 -1.36
N HIS A 256 6.97 -12.59 -0.26
CA HIS A 256 8.18 -12.35 0.50
C HIS A 256 7.91 -12.59 1.97
N PHE A 257 8.73 -13.40 2.62
CA PHE A 257 8.72 -13.54 4.07
C PHE A 257 9.73 -12.57 4.65
N LEU A 258 9.24 -11.70 5.52
CA LEU A 258 9.98 -10.57 6.05
C LEU A 258 10.10 -10.66 7.57
N VAL A 259 11.18 -10.09 8.10
CA VAL A 259 11.37 -9.84 9.53
C VAL A 259 11.57 -8.34 9.74
N PRO A 260 11.06 -7.77 10.85
CA PRO A 260 11.22 -6.35 11.11
C PRO A 260 12.67 -6.07 11.51
N THR A 261 13.18 -4.92 11.08
CA THR A 261 14.44 -4.36 11.60
C THR A 261 14.25 -3.90 13.06
N SER A 262 15.35 -3.65 13.78
CA SER A 262 15.31 -3.13 15.16
C SER A 262 14.60 -1.79 15.28
N TYR A 263 14.64 -0.97 14.24
CA TYR A 263 14.03 0.35 14.15
C TYR A 263 12.65 0.37 13.48
N SER A 264 12.13 -0.76 13.02
CA SER A 264 10.76 -0.86 12.50
C SER A 264 9.75 -0.48 13.56
N GLN A 265 8.73 0.29 13.17
CA GLN A 265 7.63 0.69 14.06
C GLN A 265 6.41 -0.25 13.98
N ILE A 266 6.48 -1.27 13.10
CA ILE A 266 5.41 -2.25 12.88
C ILE A 266 5.86 -3.63 13.33
#